data_ca44b5d31c2f7d00f55b96f91a21f30e
#
_entry.id   ca44b5d31c2f7d00f55b96f91a21f30e
#
_cell.length_a   1.000
_cell.length_b   1.000
_cell.length_c   1.000
_cell.angle_alpha   90.00
_cell.angle_beta   90.00
_cell.angle_gamma   90.00
#
_symmetry.space_group_name_H-M   'P 1'
#
loop_
_entity.id
_entity.type
_entity.pdbx_description
1 polymer ?
#
loop_
_entity_poly.entity_id
_entity_poly.type
_entity_poly.pdbx_seq_one_letter_code
_entity_poly.pdbx_strand_id
1 'polypeptide(L)'
;MTISFLLTNKCNLRCKHCFNNTEKKMEDELNVEDYDKLASSMGFVASGLFCGGEPYLRSDLADIINIFKEKCNMQFCSTTTNGTLTDSILEQTEKIVSIDRRKRFVLNFSLDGYENEHDLTRGKGTYNRCIESLKEANKLKKKFSNLQIGIVSTMTTINENILSDFFEYISDKYEPNVISLLKVRQSPRIGEYIKEISIENYRQAKETLNKLFVNEKNGNIDSPVGYYPLAFYDIIEKTMRSNMREFYCYAGTHGAYIDYNGDVNACEILGDYNCTSHPFLMGNLKDYNMNFINLWNSEQAQIVRNTINRNKCCEKCTHETEGILPSIYFEPNAIFYKERIKKVIENYEK
;
A
#
# COMPACT_ATOMS: atom_id res chain seq x y z
N MET A 1 -4.77 -3.68 -14.56
CA MET A 1 -4.41 -4.36 -13.29
C MET A 1 -3.67 -3.40 -12.38
N THR A 2 -3.57 -3.73 -11.09
CA THR A 2 -2.73 -3.03 -10.11
C THR A 2 -1.55 -3.92 -9.74
N ILE A 3 -0.34 -3.37 -9.65
CA ILE A 3 0.86 -4.13 -9.29
C ILE A 3 1.52 -3.50 -8.06
N SER A 4 1.83 -4.33 -7.08
CA SER A 4 2.71 -3.98 -5.98
C SER A 4 4.11 -4.53 -6.23
N PHE A 5 5.12 -3.68 -6.07
CA PHE A 5 6.52 -4.03 -6.23
C PHE A 5 7.25 -3.90 -4.90
N LEU A 6 7.87 -4.96 -4.43
CA LEU A 6 8.89 -4.89 -3.39
C LEU A 6 10.25 -4.73 -4.07
N LEU A 7 10.71 -3.50 -4.25
CA LEU A 7 11.91 -3.22 -5.05
C LEU A 7 13.22 -3.63 -4.38
N THR A 8 13.23 -3.67 -3.07
CA THR A 8 14.40 -4.04 -2.26
C THR A 8 13.97 -4.59 -0.91
N ASN A 9 14.73 -5.53 -0.39
CA ASN A 9 14.59 -6.00 0.99
C ASN A 9 15.44 -5.21 1.99
N LYS A 10 16.29 -4.28 1.51
CA LYS A 10 17.13 -3.41 2.35
C LYS A 10 16.27 -2.38 3.07
N CYS A 11 16.51 -2.21 4.36
CA CYS A 11 15.88 -1.16 5.15
C CYS A 11 16.85 -0.65 6.21
N ASN A 12 16.85 0.65 6.43
CA ASN A 12 17.65 1.29 7.47
C ASN A 12 16.94 1.33 8.84
N LEU A 13 15.70 0.79 8.94
CA LEU A 13 14.95 0.64 10.18
C LEU A 13 14.63 -0.83 10.50
N ARG A 14 14.21 -1.06 11.76
CA ARG A 14 13.77 -2.37 12.28
C ARG A 14 12.46 -2.21 13.06
N CYS A 15 11.42 -1.75 12.35
CA CYS A 15 10.12 -1.49 12.95
C CYS A 15 9.51 -2.76 13.57
N LYS A 16 8.91 -2.63 14.76
CA LYS A 16 8.37 -3.76 15.51
C LYS A 16 7.21 -4.48 14.80
N HIS A 17 6.39 -3.73 14.06
CA HIS A 17 5.24 -4.25 13.32
C HIS A 17 5.57 -4.70 11.89
N CYS A 18 6.81 -4.53 11.45
CA CYS A 18 7.20 -4.83 10.08
C CYS A 18 7.11 -6.33 9.79
N PHE A 19 6.40 -6.69 8.73
CA PHE A 19 6.31 -8.07 8.27
C PHE A 19 7.44 -8.46 7.31
N ASN A 20 8.18 -7.47 6.78
CA ASN A 20 9.26 -7.73 5.84
C ASN A 20 10.50 -8.31 6.54
N ASN A 21 10.96 -9.48 6.10
CA ASN A 21 12.14 -10.13 6.65
C ASN A 21 13.42 -9.63 5.99
N THR A 22 13.99 -8.55 6.52
CA THR A 22 15.25 -7.96 6.03
C THR A 22 16.50 -8.80 6.32
N GLU A 23 16.36 -9.98 6.93
CA GLU A 23 17.47 -10.92 7.19
C GLU A 23 17.69 -11.92 6.06
N LYS A 24 16.74 -12.03 5.11
CA LYS A 24 16.95 -12.85 3.90
C LYS A 24 18.16 -12.31 3.14
N LYS A 25 19.00 -13.21 2.62
CA LYS A 25 20.14 -12.85 1.77
C LYS A 25 19.69 -12.02 0.57
N MET A 26 20.41 -10.93 0.32
CA MET A 26 20.08 -9.93 -0.69
C MET A 26 20.78 -10.16 -2.03
N GLU A 27 21.25 -11.37 -2.27
CA GLU A 27 21.85 -11.77 -3.52
C GLU A 27 20.68 -11.92 -4.50
N ASP A 28 20.56 -11.15 -5.56
CA ASP A 28 19.56 -11.26 -6.64
C ASP A 28 18.48 -10.19 -6.74
N GLU A 29 18.64 -8.98 -6.20
CA GLU A 29 17.73 -7.89 -6.52
C GLU A 29 17.70 -7.61 -8.03
N LEU A 30 16.50 -7.46 -8.59
CA LEU A 30 16.33 -7.07 -9.99
C LEU A 30 16.97 -5.68 -10.22
N ASN A 31 17.67 -5.55 -11.35
CA ASN A 31 18.28 -4.29 -11.78
C ASN A 31 17.37 -3.52 -12.76
N VAL A 32 17.79 -2.35 -13.21
CA VAL A 32 17.00 -1.48 -14.09
C VAL A 32 16.68 -2.15 -15.42
N GLU A 33 17.61 -2.92 -16.00
CA GLU A 33 17.43 -3.65 -17.26
C GLU A 33 16.37 -4.75 -17.11
N ASP A 34 16.30 -5.41 -15.96
CA ASP A 34 15.27 -6.40 -15.65
C ASP A 34 13.88 -5.73 -15.58
N TYR A 35 13.77 -4.60 -14.90
CA TYR A 35 12.52 -3.83 -14.86
C TYR A 35 12.11 -3.28 -16.22
N ASP A 36 13.07 -2.90 -17.05
CA ASP A 36 12.81 -2.44 -18.43
C ASP A 36 12.22 -3.56 -19.31
N LYS A 37 12.79 -4.77 -19.26
CA LYS A 37 12.26 -5.96 -19.94
C LYS A 37 10.88 -6.33 -19.40
N LEU A 38 10.73 -6.34 -18.08
CA LEU A 38 9.46 -6.63 -17.41
C LEU A 38 8.36 -5.69 -17.89
N ALA A 39 8.57 -4.38 -17.78
CA ALA A 39 7.61 -3.36 -18.21
C ALA A 39 7.23 -3.50 -19.69
N SER A 40 8.22 -3.82 -20.56
CA SER A 40 8.00 -4.04 -21.99
C SER A 40 7.03 -5.21 -22.26
N SER A 41 6.94 -6.18 -21.35
CA SER A 41 6.11 -7.37 -21.50
C SER A 41 4.73 -7.26 -20.88
N MET A 42 4.45 -6.22 -20.06
CA MET A 42 3.22 -6.15 -19.24
C MET A 42 2.02 -5.53 -19.97
N GLY A 43 2.25 -4.63 -20.93
CA GLY A 43 1.20 -3.82 -21.51
C GLY A 43 0.65 -2.78 -20.52
N PHE A 44 -0.65 -2.45 -20.60
CA PHE A 44 -1.25 -1.42 -19.74
C PHE A 44 -1.38 -1.85 -18.28
N VAL A 45 -0.82 -1.05 -17.36
CA VAL A 45 -0.96 -1.19 -15.91
C VAL A 45 -1.57 0.10 -15.36
N ALA A 46 -2.73 -0.01 -14.73
CA ALA A 46 -3.48 1.16 -14.24
C ALA A 46 -2.75 1.89 -13.11
N SER A 47 -2.24 1.12 -12.16
CA SER A 47 -1.54 1.68 -11.00
C SER A 47 -0.42 0.78 -10.50
N GLY A 48 0.62 1.40 -9.92
CA GLY A 48 1.76 0.73 -9.29
C GLY A 48 2.05 1.27 -7.89
N LEU A 49 2.22 0.35 -6.94
CA LEU A 49 2.75 0.64 -5.61
C LEU A 49 4.19 0.15 -5.56
N PHE A 50 5.13 1.09 -5.44
CA PHE A 50 6.56 0.80 -5.38
C PHE A 50 7.02 0.92 -3.91
N CYS A 51 7.27 -0.21 -3.28
CA CYS A 51 7.68 -0.32 -1.89
C CYS A 51 8.90 -1.21 -1.73
N GLY A 52 9.22 -1.55 -0.49
CA GLY A 52 10.38 -2.38 -0.19
C GLY A 52 10.59 -2.44 1.31
N GLY A 53 11.82 -2.72 1.70
CA GLY A 53 12.28 -2.35 3.03
C GLY A 53 12.21 -0.83 3.18
N GLU A 54 13.15 -0.13 2.54
CA GLU A 54 13.06 1.32 2.31
C GLU A 54 13.43 1.60 0.85
N PRO A 55 12.47 1.95 -0.01
CA PRO A 55 12.72 2.08 -1.45
C PRO A 55 13.72 3.20 -1.79
N TYR A 56 13.80 4.25 -0.98
CA TYR A 56 14.74 5.35 -1.18
C TYR A 56 16.21 5.04 -0.82
N LEU A 57 16.50 3.80 -0.42
CA LEU A 57 17.87 3.28 -0.40
C LEU A 57 18.37 2.88 -1.80
N ARG A 58 17.46 2.71 -2.77
CA ARG A 58 17.82 2.47 -4.17
C ARG A 58 18.08 3.81 -4.87
N SER A 59 19.26 3.96 -5.47
CA SER A 59 19.60 5.15 -6.25
C SER A 59 18.90 5.23 -7.61
N ASP A 60 18.37 4.10 -8.10
CA ASP A 60 17.69 3.92 -9.38
C ASP A 60 16.13 3.87 -9.26
N LEU A 61 15.58 4.19 -8.09
CA LEU A 61 14.13 4.17 -7.84
C LEU A 61 13.34 5.00 -8.87
N ALA A 62 13.82 6.20 -9.17
CA ALA A 62 13.16 7.09 -10.11
C ALA A 62 13.17 6.53 -11.53
N ASP A 63 14.26 5.90 -11.95
CA ASP A 63 14.40 5.30 -13.27
C ASP A 63 13.42 4.14 -13.42
N ILE A 64 13.35 3.26 -12.42
CA ILE A 64 12.40 2.13 -12.39
C ILE A 64 10.95 2.62 -12.50
N ILE A 65 10.53 3.59 -11.68
CA ILE A 65 9.16 4.09 -11.71
C ILE A 65 8.84 4.73 -13.07
N ASN A 66 9.77 5.49 -13.64
CA ASN A 66 9.57 6.16 -14.92
C ASN A 66 9.49 5.17 -16.08
N ILE A 67 10.22 4.07 -16.06
CA ILE A 67 10.08 2.96 -17.02
C ILE A 67 8.63 2.45 -17.06
N PHE A 68 8.02 2.17 -15.91
CA PHE A 68 6.62 1.73 -15.86
C PHE A 68 5.63 2.82 -16.24
N LYS A 69 5.88 4.07 -15.87
CA LYS A 69 5.06 5.20 -16.33
C LYS A 69 5.05 5.28 -17.86
N GLU A 70 6.19 5.10 -18.49
CA GLU A 70 6.33 5.17 -19.94
C GLU A 70 5.76 3.93 -20.64
N LYS A 71 6.34 2.76 -20.37
CA LYS A 71 6.07 1.52 -21.11
C LYS A 71 4.71 0.90 -20.82
N CYS A 72 4.27 0.98 -19.58
CA CYS A 72 2.97 0.46 -19.17
C CYS A 72 1.84 1.51 -19.18
N ASN A 73 2.13 2.74 -19.63
CA ASN A 73 1.20 3.87 -19.57
C ASN A 73 0.53 4.04 -18.19
N MET A 74 1.30 3.79 -17.14
CA MET A 74 0.83 3.82 -15.76
C MET A 74 0.45 5.26 -15.37
N GLN A 75 -0.82 5.48 -15.01
CA GLN A 75 -1.35 6.81 -14.73
C GLN A 75 -1.20 7.21 -13.27
N PHE A 76 -1.15 6.23 -12.39
CA PHE A 76 -1.06 6.42 -10.95
C PHE A 76 0.07 5.56 -10.39
N CYS A 77 1.01 6.21 -9.73
CA CYS A 77 2.11 5.54 -9.02
C CYS A 77 2.14 6.02 -7.58
N SER A 78 2.54 5.16 -6.68
CA SER A 78 2.81 5.53 -5.29
C SER A 78 4.03 4.82 -4.74
N THR A 79 4.68 5.46 -3.79
CA THR A 79 5.72 4.82 -2.98
C THR A 79 5.51 5.13 -1.52
N THR A 80 5.98 4.24 -0.65
CA THR A 80 5.90 4.42 0.80
C THR A 80 7.30 4.47 1.38
N THR A 81 7.60 5.49 2.18
CA THR A 81 8.89 5.68 2.83
C THR A 81 8.75 5.80 4.34
N ASN A 82 9.77 5.39 5.07
CA ASN A 82 9.89 5.67 6.49
C ASN A 82 10.27 7.13 6.80
N GLY A 83 10.55 7.92 5.78
CA GLY A 83 10.80 9.35 5.88
C GLY A 83 12.14 9.76 6.48
N THR A 84 13.10 8.84 6.64
CA THR A 84 14.38 9.16 7.34
C THR A 84 15.54 9.55 6.43
N LEU A 85 15.31 9.58 5.11
CA LEU A 85 16.33 9.82 4.07
C LEU A 85 15.97 11.07 3.25
N THR A 86 15.87 12.23 3.89
CA THR A 86 15.32 13.47 3.32
C THR A 86 15.87 13.79 1.93
N ASP A 87 17.20 13.83 1.77
CA ASP A 87 17.83 14.21 0.49
C ASP A 87 17.48 13.24 -0.63
N SER A 88 17.59 11.93 -0.38
CA SER A 88 17.24 10.90 -1.36
C SER A 88 15.76 10.94 -1.72
N ILE A 89 14.88 11.16 -0.74
CA ILE A 89 13.44 11.29 -0.94
C ILE A 89 13.11 12.45 -1.87
N LEU A 90 13.69 13.61 -1.62
CA LEU A 90 13.44 14.80 -2.43
C LEU A 90 13.99 14.66 -3.84
N GLU A 91 15.26 14.24 -3.98
CA GLU A 91 15.91 14.06 -5.27
C GLU A 91 15.17 13.07 -6.16
N GLN A 92 14.90 11.87 -5.67
CA GLN A 92 14.22 10.83 -6.43
C GLN A 92 12.77 11.21 -6.76
N THR A 93 12.05 11.81 -5.80
CA THR A 93 10.68 12.27 -6.04
C THR A 93 10.62 13.35 -7.10
N GLU A 94 11.52 14.33 -7.08
CA GLU A 94 11.59 15.37 -8.11
C GLU A 94 11.84 14.78 -9.51
N LYS A 95 12.74 13.81 -9.63
CA LYS A 95 12.98 13.07 -10.88
C LYS A 95 11.69 12.36 -11.37
N ILE A 96 10.97 11.66 -10.48
CA ILE A 96 9.75 10.93 -10.81
C ILE A 96 8.66 11.86 -11.36
N VAL A 97 8.44 13.01 -10.73
CA VAL A 97 7.32 13.92 -11.08
C VAL A 97 7.62 14.87 -12.21
N SER A 98 8.91 15.07 -12.57
CA SER A 98 9.34 16.00 -13.61
C SER A 98 9.09 15.48 -15.02
N ILE A 99 9.20 14.17 -15.27
CA ILE A 99 9.22 13.57 -16.61
C ILE A 99 7.84 13.65 -17.29
N ASP A 100 6.76 13.29 -16.59
CA ASP A 100 5.41 13.43 -17.12
C ASP A 100 4.46 14.01 -16.07
N ARG A 101 4.15 15.29 -16.19
CA ARG A 101 3.31 16.03 -15.23
C ARG A 101 1.83 15.68 -15.29
N ARG A 102 1.38 14.89 -16.26
CA ARG A 102 0.00 14.41 -16.36
C ARG A 102 -0.24 13.19 -15.48
N LYS A 103 0.81 12.45 -15.16
CA LYS A 103 0.77 11.21 -14.38
C LYS A 103 0.96 11.51 -12.91
N ARG A 104 0.03 11.06 -12.08
CA ARG A 104 0.04 11.34 -10.63
C ARG A 104 1.02 10.44 -9.90
N PHE A 105 1.70 11.02 -8.93
CA PHE A 105 2.56 10.31 -8.00
C PHE A 105 2.19 10.65 -6.55
N VAL A 106 2.02 9.62 -5.72
CA VAL A 106 1.78 9.77 -4.28
C VAL A 106 3.01 9.33 -3.51
N LEU A 107 3.60 10.26 -2.77
CA LEU A 107 4.66 9.99 -1.80
C LEU A 107 4.02 9.80 -0.43
N ASN A 108 4.01 8.54 0.06
CA ASN A 108 3.43 8.20 1.34
C ASN A 108 4.50 8.16 2.43
N PHE A 109 4.31 8.94 3.49
CA PHE A 109 5.12 8.89 4.69
C PHE A 109 4.50 7.97 5.73
N SER A 110 5.29 7.05 6.25
CA SER A 110 4.87 6.15 7.31
C SER A 110 4.93 6.84 8.67
N LEU A 111 3.77 7.21 9.23
CA LEU A 111 3.65 7.85 10.54
C LEU A 111 2.60 7.12 11.39
N ASP A 112 3.01 6.53 12.52
CA ASP A 112 2.15 5.66 13.33
C ASP A 112 1.62 6.34 14.60
N GLY A 113 1.58 7.66 14.66
CA GLY A 113 1.14 8.43 15.81
C GLY A 113 2.07 9.59 16.13
N TYR A 114 1.94 10.14 17.33
CA TYR A 114 2.86 11.16 17.84
C TYR A 114 4.26 10.59 18.09
N GLU A 115 5.21 11.43 18.47
CA GLU A 115 6.62 11.07 18.63
C GLU A 115 6.82 9.81 19.48
N ASN A 116 6.12 9.72 20.61
CA ASN A 116 6.26 8.59 21.54
C ASN A 116 5.86 7.25 20.93
N GLU A 117 4.66 7.14 20.35
CA GLU A 117 4.12 5.91 19.75
C GLU A 117 4.88 5.55 18.49
N HIS A 118 5.20 6.55 17.68
CA HIS A 118 5.96 6.35 16.46
C HIS A 118 7.38 5.82 16.76
N ASP A 119 8.12 6.50 17.63
CA ASP A 119 9.48 6.12 17.99
C ASP A 119 9.54 4.78 18.73
N LEU A 120 8.54 4.48 19.57
CA LEU A 120 8.40 3.17 20.22
C LEU A 120 8.26 2.03 19.20
N THR A 121 7.60 2.30 18.08
CA THR A 121 7.32 1.32 17.02
C THR A 121 8.45 1.23 15.99
N ARG A 122 8.94 2.37 15.51
CA ARG A 122 9.87 2.47 14.38
C ARG A 122 11.32 2.72 14.76
N GLY A 123 11.56 3.20 15.97
CA GLY A 123 12.90 3.50 16.50
C GLY A 123 13.05 4.96 16.90
N LYS A 124 13.85 5.19 17.95
CA LYS A 124 14.06 6.51 18.55
C LYS A 124 14.55 7.56 17.53
N GLY A 125 13.89 8.71 17.51
CA GLY A 125 14.23 9.86 16.67
C GLY A 125 13.77 9.72 15.21
N THR A 126 13.04 8.68 14.86
CA THR A 126 12.52 8.49 13.50
C THR A 126 11.34 9.42 13.20
N TYR A 127 10.53 9.75 14.21
CA TYR A 127 9.46 10.72 14.07
C TYR A 127 9.94 12.08 13.56
N ASN A 128 10.91 12.66 14.24
CA ASN A 128 11.40 14.00 13.90
C ASN A 128 12.03 14.05 12.50
N ARG A 129 12.77 13.00 12.10
CA ARG A 129 13.31 12.89 10.73
C ARG A 129 12.21 12.75 9.68
N CYS A 130 11.19 11.95 9.96
CA CYS A 130 10.05 11.78 9.05
C CYS A 130 9.28 13.10 8.89
N ILE A 131 9.04 13.83 9.98
CA ILE A 131 8.39 15.15 9.95
C ILE A 131 9.23 16.19 9.17
N GLU A 132 10.54 16.17 9.30
CA GLU A 132 11.42 17.03 8.50
C GLU A 132 11.25 16.74 7.00
N SER A 133 11.35 15.47 6.59
CA SER A 133 11.18 15.07 5.19
C SER A 133 9.78 15.41 4.67
N LEU A 134 8.74 15.24 5.48
CA LEU A 134 7.37 15.61 5.14
C LEU A 134 7.23 17.12 4.88
N LYS A 135 7.84 17.96 5.71
CA LYS A 135 7.85 19.41 5.51
C LYS A 135 8.54 19.81 4.21
N GLU A 136 9.67 19.22 3.91
CA GLU A 136 10.40 19.49 2.66
C GLU A 136 9.64 18.97 1.43
N ALA A 137 9.03 17.78 1.52
CA ALA A 137 8.18 17.26 0.45
C ALA A 137 6.95 18.13 0.19
N ASN A 138 6.35 18.75 1.22
CA ASN A 138 5.28 19.73 1.05
C ASN A 138 5.73 21.00 0.32
N LYS A 139 7.01 21.40 0.43
CA LYS A 139 7.55 22.49 -0.40
C LYS A 139 7.68 22.04 -1.86
N LEU A 140 8.11 20.80 -2.10
CA LEU A 140 8.21 20.21 -3.43
C LEU A 140 6.83 20.09 -4.09
N LYS A 141 5.80 19.67 -3.34
CA LYS A 141 4.40 19.60 -3.79
C LYS A 141 3.90 20.93 -4.39
N LYS A 142 4.34 22.07 -3.86
CA LYS A 142 3.97 23.38 -4.41
C LYS A 142 4.53 23.66 -5.80
N LYS A 143 5.62 22.99 -6.20
CA LYS A 143 6.24 23.11 -7.52
C LYS A 143 5.64 22.12 -8.55
N PHE A 144 5.08 21.00 -8.09
CA PHE A 144 4.61 19.91 -8.93
C PHE A 144 3.18 19.51 -8.59
N SER A 145 2.22 19.97 -9.43
CA SER A 145 0.79 19.71 -9.22
C SER A 145 0.40 18.22 -9.32
N ASN A 146 1.25 17.40 -9.92
CA ASN A 146 1.09 15.95 -10.02
C ASN A 146 1.69 15.17 -8.82
N LEU A 147 2.34 15.86 -7.87
CA LEU A 147 2.79 15.29 -6.61
C LEU A 147 1.69 15.41 -5.56
N GLN A 148 1.37 14.29 -4.95
CA GLN A 148 0.49 14.21 -3.79
C GLN A 148 1.31 13.67 -2.60
N ILE A 149 1.02 14.17 -1.42
CA ILE A 149 1.61 13.70 -0.16
C ILE A 149 0.58 12.88 0.59
N GLY A 150 0.97 11.65 0.94
CA GLY A 150 0.16 10.75 1.74
C GLY A 150 0.79 10.48 3.10
N ILE A 151 -0.05 10.16 4.07
CA ILE A 151 0.34 9.60 5.36
C ILE A 151 -0.23 8.19 5.45
N VAL A 152 0.59 7.23 5.86
CA VAL A 152 0.17 5.85 6.09
C VAL A 152 0.48 5.49 7.54
N SER A 153 -0.54 5.15 8.31
CA SER A 153 -0.41 4.72 9.69
C SER A 153 -0.81 3.26 9.83
N THR A 154 0.04 2.47 10.45
CA THR A 154 -0.28 1.09 10.80
C THR A 154 -0.80 1.04 12.23
N MET A 155 -2.08 0.69 12.39
CA MET A 155 -2.68 0.53 13.72
C MET A 155 -2.19 -0.74 14.39
N THR A 156 -1.69 -0.58 15.58
CA THR A 156 -1.22 -1.62 16.50
C THR A 156 -1.79 -1.35 17.90
N THR A 157 -1.60 -2.26 18.83
CA THR A 157 -1.98 -2.02 20.25
C THR A 157 -1.20 -0.88 20.93
N ILE A 158 -0.11 -0.39 20.30
CA ILE A 158 0.69 0.72 20.83
C ILE A 158 0.02 2.06 20.56
N ASN A 159 -0.67 2.20 19.42
CA ASN A 159 -1.19 3.48 18.92
C ASN A 159 -2.70 3.51 18.70
N GLU A 160 -3.41 2.39 18.86
CA GLU A 160 -4.85 2.29 18.55
C GLU A 160 -5.72 3.34 19.26
N ASN A 161 -5.32 3.74 20.47
CA ASN A 161 -6.09 4.69 21.28
C ASN A 161 -5.88 6.17 20.88
N ILE A 162 -4.84 6.47 20.08
CA ILE A 162 -4.48 7.86 19.76
C ILE A 162 -4.65 8.20 18.28
N LEU A 163 -4.85 7.21 17.40
CA LEU A 163 -4.84 7.45 15.96
C LEU A 163 -5.98 8.37 15.51
N SER A 164 -7.15 8.34 16.15
CA SER A 164 -8.24 9.25 15.84
C SER A 164 -7.80 10.72 15.99
N ASP A 165 -7.28 11.09 17.15
CA ASP A 165 -6.80 12.45 17.43
C ASP A 165 -5.57 12.80 16.59
N PHE A 166 -4.70 11.81 16.36
CA PHE A 166 -3.53 11.99 15.52
C PHE A 166 -3.88 12.31 14.07
N PHE A 167 -4.93 11.72 13.51
CA PHE A 167 -5.38 12.01 12.15
C PHE A 167 -5.90 13.44 12.00
N GLU A 168 -6.66 13.93 12.96
CA GLU A 168 -7.07 15.33 13.00
C GLU A 168 -5.86 16.27 13.07
N TYR A 169 -4.94 16.00 14.00
CA TYR A 169 -3.70 16.78 14.16
C TYR A 169 -2.85 16.82 12.90
N ILE A 170 -2.61 15.66 12.25
CA ILE A 170 -1.74 15.60 11.08
C ILE A 170 -2.40 16.23 9.85
N SER A 171 -3.73 16.13 9.73
CA SER A 171 -4.51 16.79 8.70
C SER A 171 -4.40 18.31 8.82
N ASP A 172 -4.68 18.86 9.98
CA ASP A 172 -4.65 20.31 10.21
C ASP A 172 -3.25 20.91 10.05
N LYS A 173 -2.23 20.20 10.52
CA LYS A 173 -0.88 20.78 10.60
C LYS A 173 -0.06 20.64 9.33
N TYR A 174 -0.27 19.58 8.56
CA TYR A 174 0.59 19.26 7.41
C TYR A 174 -0.16 19.11 6.09
N GLU A 175 -1.48 19.16 6.10
CA GLU A 175 -2.36 19.16 4.92
C GLU A 175 -1.98 18.07 3.89
N PRO A 176 -1.87 16.79 4.30
CA PRO A 176 -1.62 15.72 3.36
C PRO A 176 -2.80 15.54 2.40
N ASN A 177 -2.55 15.08 1.18
CA ASN A 177 -3.61 14.80 0.21
C ASN A 177 -4.39 13.52 0.54
N VAL A 178 -3.76 12.60 1.29
CA VAL A 178 -4.34 11.30 1.66
C VAL A 178 -3.82 10.90 3.04
N ILE A 179 -4.73 10.40 3.89
CA ILE A 179 -4.35 9.69 5.11
C ILE A 179 -4.93 8.28 5.02
N SER A 180 -4.07 7.28 5.20
CA SER A 180 -4.44 5.86 5.11
C SER A 180 -4.20 5.15 6.43
N LEU A 181 -5.17 4.36 6.85
CA LEU A 181 -5.11 3.49 8.01
C LEU A 181 -4.94 2.04 7.58
N LEU A 182 -3.85 1.42 7.96
CA LEU A 182 -3.60 -0.01 7.77
C LEU A 182 -3.80 -0.75 9.09
N LYS A 183 -4.45 -1.90 9.04
CA LYS A 183 -4.46 -2.82 10.18
C LYS A 183 -3.13 -3.58 10.23
N VAL A 184 -2.53 -3.67 11.43
CA VAL A 184 -1.35 -4.50 11.60
C VAL A 184 -1.61 -5.93 11.14
N ARG A 185 -0.65 -6.47 10.40
CA ARG A 185 -0.70 -7.84 9.90
C ARG A 185 0.05 -8.77 10.85
N GLN A 186 -0.40 -10.01 10.95
CA GLN A 186 0.39 -11.02 11.62
C GLN A 186 1.70 -11.23 10.85
N SER A 187 2.83 -11.10 11.54
CA SER A 187 4.15 -11.25 10.95
C SER A 187 5.03 -12.08 11.90
N PRO A 188 5.95 -12.88 11.38
CA PRO A 188 6.89 -13.63 12.23
C PRO A 188 7.79 -12.74 13.11
N ARG A 189 7.87 -11.43 12.85
CA ARG A 189 8.60 -10.47 13.71
C ARG A 189 7.76 -9.86 14.81
N ILE A 190 6.46 -10.05 14.76
CA ILE A 190 5.55 -9.53 15.74
C ILE A 190 5.70 -10.36 17.00
N GLY A 191 6.51 -9.88 17.95
CA GLY A 191 6.55 -10.39 19.30
C GLY A 191 5.25 -10.09 20.06
N GLU A 192 5.23 -10.27 21.37
CA GLU A 192 4.08 -10.12 22.27
C GLU A 192 3.38 -8.73 22.19
N TYR A 193 3.97 -7.76 21.51
CA TYR A 193 3.48 -6.38 21.43
C TYR A 193 2.32 -6.17 20.45
N ILE A 194 2.06 -7.11 19.52
CA ILE A 194 1.02 -6.91 18.51
C ILE A 194 -0.04 -7.99 18.70
N LYS A 195 -0.90 -7.73 19.67
CA LYS A 195 -2.17 -8.43 19.89
C LYS A 195 -3.20 -7.94 18.89
N GLU A 196 -4.36 -8.58 18.85
CA GLU A 196 -5.49 -8.08 18.07
C GLU A 196 -5.86 -6.67 18.56
N ILE A 197 -5.97 -5.73 17.62
CA ILE A 197 -6.40 -4.36 17.89
C ILE A 197 -7.88 -4.32 18.23
N SER A 198 -8.29 -3.33 19.00
CA SER A 198 -9.69 -3.09 19.35
C SER A 198 -10.50 -2.70 18.11
N ILE A 199 -11.62 -3.40 17.88
CA ILE A 199 -12.57 -3.06 16.81
C ILE A 199 -13.15 -1.66 17.05
N GLU A 200 -13.37 -1.28 18.31
CA GLU A 200 -13.90 0.03 18.66
C GLU A 200 -12.92 1.15 18.32
N ASN A 201 -11.63 0.99 18.67
CA ASN A 201 -10.60 1.95 18.33
C ASN A 201 -10.40 2.05 16.81
N TYR A 202 -10.48 0.91 16.10
CA TYR A 202 -10.45 0.90 14.63
C TYR A 202 -11.63 1.71 14.04
N ARG A 203 -12.85 1.52 14.61
CA ARG A 203 -14.05 2.24 14.18
C ARG A 203 -13.90 3.74 14.39
N GLN A 204 -13.43 4.18 15.56
CA GLN A 204 -13.22 5.61 15.85
C GLN A 204 -12.22 6.25 14.87
N ALA A 205 -11.08 5.62 14.64
CA ALA A 205 -10.09 6.10 13.67
C ALA A 205 -10.67 6.16 12.25
N LYS A 206 -11.44 5.14 11.84
CA LYS A 206 -12.15 5.11 10.55
C LYS A 206 -13.14 6.26 10.43
N GLU A 207 -13.95 6.52 11.46
CA GLU A 207 -14.94 7.60 11.45
C GLU A 207 -14.27 8.97 11.32
N THR A 208 -13.16 9.19 12.01
CA THR A 208 -12.34 10.41 11.84
C THR A 208 -11.84 10.55 10.40
N LEU A 209 -11.28 9.50 9.81
CA LEU A 209 -10.84 9.55 8.41
C LEU A 209 -12.01 9.83 7.45
N ASN A 210 -13.17 9.26 7.69
CA ASN A 210 -14.35 9.50 6.87
C ASN A 210 -14.79 10.97 6.93
N LYS A 211 -14.79 11.59 8.13
CA LYS A 211 -15.10 13.02 8.30
C LYS A 211 -14.09 13.90 7.56
N LEU A 212 -12.80 13.65 7.76
CA LEU A 212 -11.73 14.40 7.09
C LEU A 212 -11.87 14.28 5.57
N PHE A 213 -12.11 13.08 5.06
CA PHE A 213 -12.28 12.84 3.64
C PHE A 213 -13.49 13.58 3.05
N VAL A 214 -14.64 13.56 3.72
CA VAL A 214 -15.87 14.26 3.26
C VAL A 214 -15.65 15.76 3.27
N ASN A 215 -15.07 16.32 4.33
CA ASN A 215 -14.82 17.76 4.46
C ASN A 215 -13.84 18.30 3.41
N GLU A 216 -12.74 17.59 3.15
CA GLU A 216 -11.72 18.00 2.18
C GLU A 216 -12.17 17.93 0.72
N LYS A 217 -13.06 17.00 0.39
CA LYS A 217 -13.44 16.71 -1.00
C LYS A 217 -14.74 17.38 -1.44
N ASN A 218 -15.40 18.19 -0.59
CA ASN A 218 -16.71 18.77 -0.86
C ASN A 218 -17.73 17.74 -1.40
N GLY A 219 -17.67 16.52 -0.87
CA GLY A 219 -18.59 15.45 -1.24
C GLY A 219 -18.48 14.95 -2.69
N ASN A 220 -17.41 15.25 -3.42
CA ASN A 220 -17.25 14.74 -4.80
C ASN A 220 -16.89 13.26 -4.82
N ILE A 221 -17.90 12.44 -4.54
CA ILE A 221 -17.88 10.98 -4.50
C ILE A 221 -18.31 10.34 -5.83
N ASP A 222 -18.55 11.13 -6.86
CA ASP A 222 -19.05 10.63 -8.15
C ASP A 222 -17.98 9.86 -8.95
N SER A 223 -16.72 9.89 -8.52
CA SER A 223 -15.68 9.04 -9.09
C SER A 223 -15.42 7.81 -8.22
N PRO A 224 -15.08 6.65 -8.81
CA PRO A 224 -14.66 5.47 -8.04
C PRO A 224 -13.52 5.76 -7.05
N VAL A 225 -12.62 6.66 -7.38
CA VAL A 225 -11.52 7.10 -6.51
C VAL A 225 -12.03 7.87 -5.29
N GLY A 226 -13.18 8.54 -5.40
CA GLY A 226 -13.76 9.35 -4.35
C GLY A 226 -14.40 8.56 -3.21
N TYR A 227 -15.15 7.50 -3.48
CA TYR A 227 -15.82 6.70 -2.42
C TYR A 227 -15.00 5.51 -1.92
N TYR A 228 -13.93 5.22 -2.59
CA TYR A 228 -13.08 4.06 -2.37
C TYR A 228 -12.57 3.92 -0.92
N PRO A 229 -11.98 4.95 -0.30
CA PRO A 229 -11.46 4.82 1.05
C PRO A 229 -12.56 4.44 2.07
N LEU A 230 -13.77 4.98 1.89
CA LEU A 230 -14.89 4.73 2.79
C LEU A 230 -15.36 3.27 2.75
N ALA A 231 -15.51 2.71 1.54
CA ALA A 231 -15.89 1.30 1.37
C ALA A 231 -14.83 0.33 1.92
N PHE A 232 -13.59 0.69 1.74
CA PHE A 232 -12.41 -0.05 2.15
C PHE A 232 -12.36 -0.29 3.67
N TYR A 233 -12.44 0.77 4.47
CA TYR A 233 -12.43 0.66 5.93
C TYR A 233 -13.67 -0.06 6.48
N ASP A 234 -14.80 0.08 5.82
CA ASP A 234 -16.04 -0.63 6.17
C ASP A 234 -15.91 -2.15 5.99
N ILE A 235 -15.27 -2.59 4.92
CA ILE A 235 -15.01 -4.02 4.65
C ILE A 235 -14.07 -4.60 5.71
N ILE A 236 -13.02 -3.87 6.08
CA ILE A 236 -12.08 -4.30 7.12
C ILE A 236 -12.80 -4.43 8.47
N GLU A 237 -13.57 -3.40 8.88
CA GLU A 237 -14.32 -3.45 10.15
C GLU A 237 -15.29 -4.64 10.18
N LYS A 238 -16.02 -4.88 9.09
CA LYS A 238 -16.94 -6.04 9.01
C LYS A 238 -16.18 -7.36 9.12
N THR A 239 -15.06 -7.50 8.42
CA THR A 239 -14.21 -8.70 8.52
C THR A 239 -13.71 -8.92 9.94
N MET A 240 -13.34 -7.84 10.66
CA MET A 240 -12.96 -7.93 12.07
C MET A 240 -14.11 -8.38 12.97
N ARG A 241 -15.34 -7.91 12.71
CA ARG A 241 -16.54 -8.26 13.52
C ARG A 241 -17.03 -9.68 13.27
N SER A 242 -17.11 -10.07 12.00
CA SER A 242 -17.58 -11.40 11.61
C SER A 242 -16.52 -12.48 11.79
N ASN A 243 -15.24 -12.06 11.92
CA ASN A 243 -14.08 -12.93 11.88
C ASN A 243 -14.01 -13.78 10.58
N MET A 244 -14.62 -13.26 9.52
CA MET A 244 -14.66 -13.88 8.19
C MET A 244 -14.44 -12.80 7.12
N ARG A 245 -13.78 -13.16 6.03
CA ARG A 245 -13.55 -12.27 4.90
C ARG A 245 -14.88 -11.86 4.25
N GLU A 246 -15.13 -10.57 4.16
CA GLU A 246 -16.38 -9.96 3.68
C GLU A 246 -16.30 -9.51 2.19
N PHE A 247 -15.38 -10.08 1.41
CA PHE A 247 -15.20 -9.74 -0.01
C PHE A 247 -14.70 -10.94 -0.83
N TYR A 248 -14.95 -10.94 -2.14
CA TYR A 248 -14.34 -11.86 -3.07
C TYR A 248 -12.95 -11.36 -3.44
N CYS A 249 -11.93 -12.22 -3.34
CA CYS A 249 -10.54 -11.83 -3.59
C CYS A 249 -10.18 -12.01 -5.06
N TYR A 250 -9.72 -10.92 -5.69
CA TYR A 250 -9.23 -10.89 -7.07
C TYR A 250 -7.69 -10.90 -7.18
N ALA A 251 -6.99 -11.18 -6.09
CA ALA A 251 -5.55 -11.36 -6.09
C ALA A 251 -5.12 -12.42 -7.11
N GLY A 252 -4.07 -12.16 -7.84
CA GLY A 252 -3.62 -13.03 -8.94
C GLY A 252 -4.47 -12.94 -10.23
N THR A 253 -5.56 -12.13 -10.23
CA THR A 253 -6.40 -11.89 -11.42
C THR A 253 -6.36 -10.43 -11.86
N HIS A 254 -6.57 -9.51 -10.93
CA HIS A 254 -6.56 -8.07 -11.18
C HIS A 254 -5.46 -7.33 -10.42
N GLY A 255 -4.76 -8.02 -9.54
CA GLY A 255 -3.60 -7.55 -8.80
C GLY A 255 -2.53 -8.62 -8.70
N ALA A 256 -1.27 -8.20 -8.61
CA ALA A 256 -0.11 -9.05 -8.36
C ALA A 256 0.91 -8.33 -7.50
N TYR A 257 1.71 -9.11 -6.80
CA TYR A 257 2.86 -8.66 -6.04
C TYR A 257 4.14 -9.23 -6.67
N ILE A 258 5.10 -8.38 -6.97
CA ILE A 258 6.39 -8.73 -7.54
C ILE A 258 7.47 -8.43 -6.51
N ASP A 259 8.17 -9.47 -6.09
CA ASP A 259 9.24 -9.38 -5.10
C ASP A 259 10.57 -8.91 -5.73
N TYR A 260 11.48 -8.42 -4.91
CA TYR A 260 12.78 -7.87 -5.31
C TYR A 260 13.66 -8.85 -6.12
N ASN A 261 13.45 -10.16 -5.95
CA ASN A 261 14.19 -11.22 -6.64
C ASN A 261 13.52 -11.71 -7.94
N GLY A 262 12.34 -11.14 -8.28
CA GLY A 262 11.56 -11.52 -9.45
C GLY A 262 10.44 -12.54 -9.20
N ASP A 263 10.22 -12.96 -7.96
CA ASP A 263 9.09 -13.81 -7.61
C ASP A 263 7.77 -13.05 -7.82
N VAL A 264 6.84 -13.65 -8.52
CA VAL A 264 5.49 -13.12 -8.72
C VAL A 264 4.53 -13.90 -7.85
N ASN A 265 3.92 -13.21 -6.90
CA ASN A 265 2.91 -13.76 -6.00
C ASN A 265 1.54 -13.13 -6.32
N ALA A 266 0.48 -13.87 -6.05
CA ALA A 266 -0.87 -13.34 -6.19
C ALA A 266 -1.13 -12.17 -5.22
N CYS A 267 -0.50 -12.18 -4.05
CA CYS A 267 -0.69 -11.22 -2.98
C CYS A 267 0.57 -11.09 -2.14
N GLU A 268 0.84 -9.89 -1.63
CA GLU A 268 1.97 -9.58 -0.75
C GLU A 268 1.99 -10.44 0.52
N ILE A 269 0.84 -10.62 1.16
CA ILE A 269 0.73 -11.40 2.41
C ILE A 269 1.10 -12.87 2.20
N LEU A 270 0.78 -13.44 1.04
CA LEU A 270 0.98 -14.85 0.77
C LEU A 270 2.41 -15.19 0.34
N GLY A 271 3.20 -14.20 -0.05
CA GLY A 271 4.63 -14.38 -0.36
C GLY A 271 5.47 -14.67 0.88
N ASP A 272 5.13 -14.06 2.02
CA ASP A 272 5.93 -14.09 3.25
C ASP A 272 5.36 -14.96 4.38
N TYR A 273 4.10 -15.36 4.30
CA TYR A 273 3.48 -16.16 5.35
C TYR A 273 3.77 -17.65 5.18
N ASN A 274 4.17 -18.29 6.28
CA ASN A 274 4.18 -19.74 6.45
C ASN A 274 2.77 -20.36 6.35
N CYS A 275 2.06 -20.02 5.29
CA CYS A 275 0.92 -20.78 4.85
C CYS A 275 1.48 -22.04 4.18
N THR A 276 1.98 -22.94 5.02
CA THR A 276 2.78 -24.13 4.67
C THR A 276 2.07 -25.11 3.75
N SER A 277 0.80 -24.88 3.43
CA SER A 277 0.00 -25.82 2.67
C SER A 277 -0.20 -25.48 1.19
N HIS A 278 0.12 -24.25 0.73
CA HIS A 278 -0.09 -23.91 -0.67
C HIS A 278 0.95 -22.92 -1.21
N PRO A 279 1.56 -23.20 -2.36
CA PRO A 279 2.39 -22.26 -3.06
C PRO A 279 1.49 -21.17 -3.68
N PHE A 280 1.55 -19.95 -3.15
CA PHE A 280 0.92 -18.77 -3.78
C PHE A 280 1.87 -18.09 -4.77
N LEU A 281 3.06 -18.63 -4.90
CA LEU A 281 4.04 -18.24 -5.90
C LEU A 281 3.54 -18.69 -7.28
N MET A 282 3.33 -17.72 -8.15
CA MET A 282 2.91 -17.94 -9.54
C MET A 282 4.11 -18.29 -10.45
N GLY A 283 5.32 -17.94 -10.03
CA GLY A 283 6.58 -18.23 -10.72
C GLY A 283 7.61 -17.13 -10.47
N ASN A 284 8.83 -17.34 -10.95
CA ASN A 284 9.89 -16.33 -10.93
C ASN A 284 10.11 -15.76 -12.36
N LEU A 285 10.18 -14.44 -12.48
CA LEU A 285 10.34 -13.75 -13.77
C LEU A 285 11.61 -14.14 -14.54
N LYS A 286 12.67 -14.49 -13.81
CA LYS A 286 13.94 -14.95 -14.44
C LYS A 286 13.76 -16.23 -15.25
N ASP A 287 12.89 -17.14 -14.80
CA ASP A 287 12.57 -18.40 -15.52
C ASP A 287 11.79 -18.14 -16.82
N TYR A 288 11.21 -16.96 -16.97
CA TYR A 288 10.43 -16.51 -18.12
C TYR A 288 11.12 -15.40 -18.91
N ASN A 289 12.46 -15.22 -18.77
CA ASN A 289 13.21 -14.13 -19.40
C ASN A 289 12.60 -12.74 -19.18
N MET A 290 12.11 -12.47 -17.97
CA MET A 290 11.41 -11.24 -17.56
C MET A 290 10.10 -10.99 -18.33
N ASN A 291 9.51 -11.99 -18.97
CA ASN A 291 8.24 -11.88 -19.66
C ASN A 291 7.06 -12.16 -18.71
N PHE A 292 6.43 -11.07 -18.23
CA PHE A 292 5.31 -11.15 -17.30
C PHE A 292 4.11 -11.89 -17.89
N ILE A 293 3.75 -11.68 -19.15
CA ILE A 293 2.57 -12.30 -19.78
C ILE A 293 2.72 -13.81 -19.85
N ASN A 294 3.91 -14.32 -20.16
CA ASN A 294 4.17 -15.75 -20.20
C ASN A 294 4.02 -16.38 -18.81
N LEU A 295 4.59 -15.76 -17.77
CA LEU A 295 4.44 -16.19 -16.39
C LEU A 295 2.97 -16.11 -15.95
N TRP A 296 2.31 -14.98 -16.21
CA TRP A 296 0.93 -14.72 -15.82
C TRP A 296 -0.06 -15.73 -16.38
N ASN A 297 0.21 -16.26 -17.58
CA ASN A 297 -0.61 -17.26 -18.25
C ASN A 297 -0.15 -18.70 -18.03
N SER A 298 0.89 -18.93 -17.21
CA SER A 298 1.40 -20.27 -16.93
C SER A 298 0.39 -21.15 -16.19
N GLU A 299 0.58 -22.46 -16.25
CA GLU A 299 -0.22 -23.43 -15.52
C GLU A 299 -0.15 -23.20 -14.01
N GLN A 300 1.03 -22.91 -13.49
CA GLN A 300 1.23 -22.60 -12.07
C GLN A 300 0.42 -21.38 -11.64
N ALA A 301 0.39 -20.32 -12.44
CA ALA A 301 -0.42 -19.13 -12.17
C ALA A 301 -1.92 -19.45 -12.14
N GLN A 302 -2.40 -20.36 -13.00
CA GLN A 302 -3.80 -20.82 -12.99
C GLN A 302 -4.12 -21.64 -11.73
N ILE A 303 -3.22 -22.52 -11.31
CA ILE A 303 -3.37 -23.30 -10.06
C ILE A 303 -3.51 -22.34 -8.88
N VAL A 304 -2.66 -21.32 -8.77
CA VAL A 304 -2.71 -20.33 -7.71
C VAL A 304 -4.06 -19.60 -7.69
N ARG A 305 -4.54 -19.09 -8.83
CA ARG A 305 -5.86 -18.40 -8.93
C ARG A 305 -7.00 -19.28 -8.44
N ASN A 306 -6.99 -20.54 -8.80
CA ASN A 306 -8.06 -21.48 -8.44
C ASN A 306 -8.08 -21.81 -6.94
N THR A 307 -7.01 -21.54 -6.22
CA THR A 307 -6.89 -21.87 -4.78
C THR A 307 -7.19 -20.68 -3.87
N ILE A 308 -6.99 -19.44 -4.31
CA ILE A 308 -7.04 -18.23 -3.46
C ILE A 308 -8.35 -18.12 -2.67
N ASN A 309 -9.51 -18.22 -3.33
CA ASN A 309 -10.78 -18.03 -2.63
C ASN A 309 -11.23 -19.24 -1.78
N ARG A 310 -10.54 -20.37 -1.89
CA ARG A 310 -10.79 -21.60 -1.15
C ARG A 310 -9.81 -21.82 0.00
N ASN A 311 -8.87 -20.91 0.18
CA ASN A 311 -7.77 -21.10 1.12
C ASN A 311 -8.15 -20.60 2.52
N LYS A 312 -7.93 -21.46 3.54
CA LYS A 312 -8.16 -21.11 4.95
C LYS A 312 -7.33 -19.91 5.42
N CYS A 313 -6.12 -19.72 4.89
CA CYS A 313 -5.29 -18.56 5.20
C CYS A 313 -5.92 -17.23 4.81
N CYS A 314 -6.89 -17.24 3.92
CA CYS A 314 -7.61 -16.07 3.44
C CYS A 314 -8.96 -15.84 4.14
N GLU A 315 -9.38 -16.73 5.06
CA GLU A 315 -10.71 -16.66 5.70
C GLU A 315 -10.93 -15.38 6.52
N LYS A 316 -9.88 -14.81 7.11
CA LYS A 316 -9.93 -13.60 7.95
C LYS A 316 -9.14 -12.44 7.33
N CYS A 317 -9.00 -12.46 6.02
CA CYS A 317 -8.16 -11.50 5.31
C CYS A 317 -8.74 -10.09 5.38
N THR A 318 -7.89 -9.14 5.75
CA THR A 318 -8.15 -7.69 5.72
C THR A 318 -7.16 -6.98 4.80
N HIS A 319 -6.54 -7.72 3.86
CA HIS A 319 -5.49 -7.16 3.02
C HIS A 319 -6.06 -6.20 1.98
N GLU A 320 -5.44 -5.07 1.93
CA GLU A 320 -5.93 -3.91 1.22
C GLU A 320 -5.67 -4.01 -0.29
N THR A 321 -4.42 -4.09 -0.70
CA THR A 321 -3.98 -3.76 -2.07
C THR A 321 -4.42 -4.78 -3.10
N GLU A 322 -4.05 -6.06 -2.97
CA GLU A 322 -4.44 -7.11 -3.90
C GLU A 322 -5.79 -7.75 -3.54
N GLY A 323 -6.24 -7.58 -2.28
CA GLY A 323 -7.47 -8.15 -1.76
C GLY A 323 -8.69 -7.26 -1.95
N ILE A 324 -8.85 -6.28 -1.06
CA ILE A 324 -10.06 -5.44 -1.00
C ILE A 324 -10.16 -4.49 -2.18
N LEU A 325 -9.07 -3.85 -2.59
CA LEU A 325 -9.06 -2.83 -3.64
C LEU A 325 -9.67 -3.35 -4.96
N PRO A 326 -9.21 -4.47 -5.52
CA PRO A 326 -9.81 -4.99 -6.72
C PRO A 326 -11.28 -5.42 -6.52
N SER A 327 -11.66 -5.91 -5.33
CA SER A 327 -13.04 -6.34 -5.08
C SER A 327 -14.02 -5.17 -5.17
N ILE A 328 -13.66 -3.99 -4.66
CA ILE A 328 -14.52 -2.81 -4.75
C ILE A 328 -14.75 -2.39 -6.21
N TYR A 329 -13.75 -2.57 -7.11
CA TYR A 329 -13.88 -2.20 -8.52
C TYR A 329 -14.60 -3.24 -9.37
N PHE A 330 -14.41 -4.52 -9.08
CA PHE A 330 -14.81 -5.61 -9.96
C PHE A 330 -15.99 -6.43 -9.45
N GLU A 331 -16.41 -6.24 -8.20
CA GLU A 331 -17.61 -6.90 -7.68
C GLU A 331 -18.87 -6.41 -8.43
N PRO A 332 -19.75 -7.30 -8.87
CA PRO A 332 -21.02 -6.91 -9.51
C PRO A 332 -21.88 -5.98 -8.66
N ASN A 333 -21.70 -6.02 -7.33
CA ASN A 333 -22.40 -5.19 -6.36
C ASN A 333 -21.62 -3.91 -5.97
N ALA A 334 -20.59 -3.52 -6.71
CA ALA A 334 -19.84 -2.28 -6.43
C ALA A 334 -20.76 -1.02 -6.40
N ILE A 335 -21.86 -1.03 -7.16
CA ILE A 335 -22.91 0.00 -7.11
C ILE A 335 -23.56 0.06 -5.71
N PHE A 336 -23.72 -1.07 -5.05
CA PHE A 336 -24.27 -1.13 -3.67
C PHE A 336 -23.39 -0.42 -2.65
N TYR A 337 -22.06 -0.51 -2.81
CA TYR A 337 -21.13 0.25 -2.00
C TYR A 337 -21.28 1.75 -2.26
N LYS A 338 -21.45 2.18 -3.52
CA LYS A 338 -21.65 3.59 -3.89
C LYS A 338 -22.89 4.19 -3.21
N GLU A 339 -24.03 3.51 -3.23
CA GLU A 339 -25.26 3.98 -2.58
C GLU A 339 -25.16 4.01 -1.06
N ARG A 340 -24.49 3.02 -0.47
CA ARG A 340 -24.25 2.97 0.96
C ARG A 340 -23.36 4.11 1.44
N ILE A 341 -22.34 4.44 0.66
CA ILE A 341 -21.44 5.55 0.94
C ILE A 341 -22.15 6.88 0.82
N LYS A 342 -23.04 7.06 -0.16
CA LYS A 342 -23.90 8.25 -0.21
C LYS A 342 -24.67 8.44 1.10
N LYS A 343 -25.25 7.38 1.63
CA LYS A 343 -25.94 7.45 2.94
C LYS A 343 -25.02 7.78 4.11
N VAL A 344 -23.78 7.31 4.09
CA VAL A 344 -22.77 7.65 5.10
C VAL A 344 -22.48 9.15 5.04
N ILE A 345 -22.26 9.71 3.86
CA ILE A 345 -21.99 11.14 3.66
C ILE A 345 -23.17 12.00 4.10
N GLU A 346 -24.39 11.66 3.68
CA GLU A 346 -25.61 12.37 4.12
C GLU A 346 -25.78 12.41 5.65
N ASN A 347 -25.21 11.45 6.37
CA ASN A 347 -25.21 11.44 7.84
C ASN A 347 -24.11 12.32 8.46
N TYR A 348 -23.04 12.66 7.73
CA TYR A 348 -21.99 13.57 8.20
C TYR A 348 -22.27 15.04 7.83
N GLU A 349 -23.14 15.29 6.85
CA GLU A 349 -23.56 16.65 6.46
C GLU A 349 -24.70 17.22 7.33
N LYS A 350 -25.28 16.39 8.22
CA LYS A 350 -26.30 16.77 9.23
C LYS A 350 -25.67 17.00 10.59
#